data_b0d9a9f73df2399e975550ddf2c06d87
#
_entry.id   b0d9a9f73df2399e975550ddf2c06d87
#
_cell.length_a   1.000
_cell.length_b   1.000
_cell.length_c   1.000
_cell.angle_alpha   90.00
_cell.angle_beta   90.00
_cell.angle_gamma   90.00
#
_symmetry.space_group_name_H-M   'P 1'
#
loop_
_entity.id
_entity.type
_entity.pdbx_description
1 polymer ?
#
loop_
_entity_poly.entity_id
_entity_poly.type
_entity_poly.pdbx_seq_one_letter_code
_entity_poly.pdbx_strand_id
1 'polypeptide(L)'
;MTEQQCIALKRKAFQTYFSSLNEQQQKAVFSVNGPVLVLAGAGSGKTTAIISRIVNMIYFGDGYAKADGFLPEEDAVWLQDYIDGKAETDVERLREILAIAPIRPWNILAITFTNKAAGEMRARLASTLGEEIAASVNASTFHSACVRILRRSITLLGYDSDFAIYDADDARRLMKNCLSDVNVSEKQFPPRSVIQEISRAKDAMISPAEMLEDAGGDYRKMMIAKLYGVYQQHLRASNALDFDDIIYLTVELFRRFPEELAKYQYRFPYVLVDEYQDSNLVQETLIQCISGERFDRPNVFMVGDVKQSIYKFRLARPEFWKNTAHTRRRRARTRRSSFTRTFEAGITYWNRSMRFFTVS
;
A
#
# COMPACT_ATOMS: atom_id res chain seq x y z
N MET A 1 9.62 41.83 -7.61
CA MET A 1 8.30 41.16 -7.50
C MET A 1 7.87 41.17 -6.04
N THR A 2 6.53 41.15 -5.77
CA THR A 2 6.03 40.93 -4.41
C THR A 2 6.14 39.45 -4.02
N GLU A 3 6.13 39.17 -2.72
CA GLU A 3 6.14 37.79 -2.21
C GLU A 3 5.05 36.92 -2.83
N GLN A 4 3.82 37.44 -2.94
CA GLN A 4 2.70 36.72 -3.56
C GLN A 4 2.92 36.44 -5.06
N GLN A 5 3.58 37.37 -5.77
CA GLN A 5 3.91 37.18 -7.18
C GLN A 5 4.98 36.09 -7.35
N CYS A 6 5.97 36.04 -6.48
CA CYS A 6 7.00 34.99 -6.49
C CYS A 6 6.38 33.60 -6.25
N ILE A 7 5.51 33.47 -5.24
CA ILE A 7 4.78 32.22 -4.96
C ILE A 7 3.92 31.80 -6.15
N ALA A 8 3.20 32.74 -6.76
CA ALA A 8 2.35 32.47 -7.92
C ALA A 8 3.17 31.98 -9.12
N LEU A 9 4.33 32.62 -9.38
CA LEU A 9 5.22 32.26 -10.48
C LEU A 9 5.81 30.86 -10.27
N LYS A 10 6.31 30.54 -9.08
CA LYS A 10 6.80 29.20 -8.72
C LYS A 10 5.71 28.14 -8.92
N ARG A 11 4.50 28.38 -8.41
CA ARG A 11 3.37 27.44 -8.59
C ARG A 11 2.98 27.26 -10.05
N LYS A 12 3.05 28.32 -10.84
CA LYS A 12 2.78 28.25 -12.28
C LYS A 12 3.82 27.40 -13.01
N ALA A 13 5.11 27.51 -12.63
CA ALA A 13 6.19 26.67 -13.16
C ALA A 13 5.95 25.17 -12.87
N PHE A 14 5.50 24.80 -11.65
CA PHE A 14 5.05 23.43 -11.36
C PHE A 14 3.94 22.97 -12.29
N GLN A 15 2.91 23.79 -12.49
CA GLN A 15 1.79 23.45 -13.37
C GLN A 15 2.23 23.29 -14.82
N THR A 16 3.21 24.09 -15.27
CA THR A 16 3.81 23.96 -16.60
C THR A 16 4.61 22.66 -16.73
N TYR A 17 5.44 22.31 -15.74
CA TYR A 17 6.20 21.05 -15.75
C TYR A 17 5.28 19.82 -15.80
N PHE A 18 4.17 19.85 -15.09
CA PHE A 18 3.18 18.78 -15.04
C PHE A 18 1.95 19.07 -15.94
N SER A 19 2.13 19.80 -17.05
CA SER A 19 1.03 20.22 -17.94
C SER A 19 0.29 19.07 -18.62
N SER A 20 0.91 17.88 -18.71
CA SER A 20 0.25 16.65 -19.18
C SER A 20 -0.84 16.12 -18.25
N LEU A 21 -0.89 16.62 -16.99
CA LEU A 21 -1.87 16.25 -16.00
C LEU A 21 -3.04 17.25 -16.00
N ASN A 22 -4.26 16.73 -15.82
CA ASN A 22 -5.40 17.61 -15.58
C ASN A 22 -5.33 18.25 -14.18
N GLU A 23 -6.17 19.26 -13.92
CA GLU A 23 -6.14 20.04 -12.68
C GLU A 23 -6.28 19.17 -11.41
N GLN A 24 -7.13 18.15 -11.43
CA GLN A 24 -7.35 17.26 -10.28
C GLN A 24 -6.16 16.32 -10.04
N GLN A 25 -5.56 15.83 -11.12
CA GLN A 25 -4.31 15.06 -11.03
C GLN A 25 -3.17 15.92 -10.49
N GLN A 26 -3.01 17.16 -10.95
CA GLN A 26 -2.02 18.10 -10.43
C GLN A 26 -2.21 18.34 -8.93
N LYS A 27 -3.44 18.60 -8.47
CA LYS A 27 -3.75 18.77 -7.04
C LYS A 27 -3.37 17.54 -6.22
N ALA A 28 -3.67 16.34 -6.72
CA ALA A 28 -3.30 15.09 -6.07
C ALA A 28 -1.78 14.88 -6.03
N VAL A 29 -1.08 15.14 -7.13
CA VAL A 29 0.39 15.02 -7.26
C VAL A 29 1.10 15.99 -6.33
N PHE A 30 0.64 17.24 -6.22
CA PHE A 30 1.25 18.26 -5.38
C PHE A 30 0.92 18.13 -3.89
N SER A 31 -0.08 17.32 -3.52
CA SER A 31 -0.41 17.03 -2.12
C SER A 31 0.53 15.98 -1.53
N VAL A 32 1.83 16.30 -1.34
CA VAL A 32 2.88 15.35 -0.96
C VAL A 32 2.65 14.74 0.42
N ASN A 33 2.21 15.50 1.39
CA ASN A 33 2.06 15.08 2.77
C ASN A 33 0.59 14.76 3.14
N GLY A 34 0.42 13.77 4.02
CA GLY A 34 -0.88 13.30 4.51
C GLY A 34 -1.52 12.23 3.61
N PRO A 35 -2.63 11.63 4.07
CA PRO A 35 -3.33 10.60 3.33
C PRO A 35 -4.12 11.21 2.16
N VAL A 36 -3.94 10.62 0.97
CA VAL A 36 -4.57 11.05 -0.29
C VAL A 36 -5.24 9.86 -0.96
N LEU A 37 -6.49 10.01 -1.34
CA LEU A 37 -7.23 9.03 -2.12
C LEU A 37 -7.68 9.64 -3.45
N VAL A 38 -7.23 9.03 -4.56
CA VAL A 38 -7.60 9.41 -5.91
C VAL A 38 -8.63 8.43 -6.46
N LEU A 39 -9.82 8.91 -6.71
CA LEU A 39 -10.89 8.17 -7.37
C LEU A 39 -10.81 8.43 -8.87
N ALA A 40 -10.47 7.41 -9.64
CA ALA A 40 -10.16 7.54 -11.05
C ALA A 40 -10.82 6.42 -11.85
N GLY A 41 -11.53 6.77 -12.92
CA GLY A 41 -12.15 5.81 -13.83
C GLY A 41 -11.14 5.06 -14.71
N ALA A 42 -11.64 4.11 -15.51
CA ALA A 42 -10.81 3.44 -16.51
C ALA A 42 -10.25 4.47 -17.51
N GLY A 43 -8.95 4.35 -17.81
CA GLY A 43 -8.30 5.25 -18.79
C GLY A 43 -8.02 6.67 -18.28
N SER A 44 -8.36 7.02 -17.05
CA SER A 44 -8.18 8.37 -16.48
C SER A 44 -6.73 8.73 -16.10
N GLY A 45 -5.75 7.89 -16.45
CA GLY A 45 -4.35 8.17 -16.16
C GLY A 45 -3.92 7.87 -14.71
N LYS A 46 -4.54 6.91 -14.03
CA LYS A 46 -4.18 6.47 -12.66
C LYS A 46 -2.67 6.27 -12.47
N THR A 47 -2.08 5.43 -13.31
CA THR A 47 -0.63 5.13 -13.24
C THR A 47 0.20 6.37 -13.55
N THR A 48 -0.25 7.24 -14.47
CA THR A 48 0.43 8.51 -14.74
C THR A 48 0.45 9.41 -13.50
N ALA A 49 -0.64 9.50 -12.77
CA ALA A 49 -0.70 10.28 -11.52
C ALA A 49 0.27 9.75 -10.45
N ILE A 50 0.37 8.40 -10.28
CA ILE A 50 1.34 7.79 -9.35
C ILE A 50 2.78 8.12 -9.78
N ILE A 51 3.13 7.92 -11.04
CA ILE A 51 4.48 8.20 -11.57
C ILE A 51 4.82 9.68 -11.39
N SER A 52 3.93 10.58 -11.82
CA SER A 52 4.14 12.02 -11.69
C SER A 52 4.28 12.46 -10.23
N ARG A 53 3.54 11.81 -9.31
CA ARG A 53 3.70 12.06 -7.88
C ARG A 53 5.09 11.64 -7.37
N ILE A 54 5.57 10.45 -7.77
CA ILE A 54 6.92 9.99 -7.40
C ILE A 54 7.97 10.95 -7.95
N VAL A 55 7.84 11.39 -9.21
CA VAL A 55 8.72 12.38 -9.82
C VAL A 55 8.69 13.70 -9.04
N ASN A 56 7.49 14.22 -8.74
CA ASN A 56 7.33 15.43 -7.94
C ASN A 56 8.01 15.32 -6.56
N MET A 57 7.82 14.19 -5.88
CA MET A 57 8.41 13.94 -4.57
C MET A 57 9.95 13.91 -4.62
N ILE A 58 10.52 13.25 -5.64
CA ILE A 58 11.98 13.10 -5.78
C ILE A 58 12.64 14.39 -6.24
N TYR A 59 12.04 15.09 -7.21
CA TYR A 59 12.64 16.30 -7.75
C TYR A 59 12.39 17.53 -6.89
N PHE A 60 11.16 17.70 -6.42
CA PHE A 60 10.72 18.95 -5.83
C PHE A 60 10.26 18.85 -4.37
N GLY A 61 10.00 17.63 -3.86
CA GLY A 61 9.52 17.44 -2.49
C GLY A 61 8.18 18.16 -2.25
N ASP A 62 8.14 19.01 -1.22
CA ASP A 62 6.95 19.79 -0.82
C ASP A 62 6.94 21.21 -1.40
N GLY A 63 7.72 21.44 -2.49
CA GLY A 63 7.97 22.77 -3.04
C GLY A 63 6.71 23.51 -3.48
N TYR A 64 5.70 22.81 -4.03
CA TYR A 64 4.44 23.45 -4.41
C TYR A 64 3.65 23.99 -3.22
N ALA A 65 3.54 23.22 -2.15
CA ALA A 65 2.77 23.61 -0.97
C ALA A 65 3.49 24.65 -0.11
N LYS A 66 4.83 24.57 -0.04
CA LYS A 66 5.70 25.42 0.76
C LYS A 66 6.42 26.49 -0.04
N ALA A 67 5.99 26.75 -1.29
CA ALA A 67 6.59 27.83 -2.09
C ALA A 67 6.68 29.12 -1.29
N ASP A 68 7.90 29.63 -1.15
CA ASP A 68 8.18 30.87 -0.44
C ASP A 68 8.18 32.09 -1.37
N GLY A 69 8.19 33.28 -0.79
CA GLY A 69 8.16 34.55 -1.51
C GLY A 69 9.53 35.06 -1.94
N PHE A 70 10.59 34.29 -1.74
CA PHE A 70 11.93 34.66 -2.18
C PHE A 70 12.24 34.08 -3.56
N LEU A 71 12.63 34.96 -4.50
CA LEU A 71 13.02 34.55 -5.85
C LEU A 71 13.96 35.62 -6.42
N PRO A 72 15.24 35.27 -6.69
CA PRO A 72 16.16 36.15 -7.38
C PRO A 72 15.60 36.63 -8.72
N GLU A 73 15.98 37.85 -9.14
CA GLU A 73 15.43 38.45 -10.37
C GLU A 73 15.77 37.62 -11.61
N GLU A 74 17.00 37.09 -11.69
CA GLU A 74 17.43 36.18 -12.78
C GLU A 74 16.57 34.94 -12.88
N ASP A 75 16.28 34.31 -11.72
CA ASP A 75 15.40 33.11 -11.69
C ASP A 75 13.96 33.44 -12.00
N ALA A 76 13.48 34.61 -11.59
CA ALA A 76 12.14 35.08 -11.94
C ALA A 76 11.96 35.26 -13.46
N VAL A 77 12.95 35.88 -14.11
CA VAL A 77 12.97 36.06 -15.57
C VAL A 77 13.01 34.70 -16.26
N TRP A 78 13.92 33.81 -15.82
CA TRP A 78 14.04 32.49 -16.43
C TRP A 78 12.76 31.64 -16.23
N LEU A 79 12.16 31.62 -15.05
CA LEU A 79 10.90 30.93 -14.82
C LEU A 79 9.75 31.48 -15.67
N GLN A 80 9.70 32.81 -15.88
CA GLN A 80 8.70 33.42 -16.77
C GLN A 80 8.93 32.98 -18.21
N ASP A 81 10.16 32.99 -18.71
CA ASP A 81 10.48 32.52 -20.06
C ASP A 81 10.20 31.02 -20.24
N TYR A 82 10.45 30.19 -19.20
CA TYR A 82 10.08 28.79 -19.21
C TYR A 82 8.55 28.60 -19.30
N ILE A 83 7.78 29.32 -18.49
CA ILE A 83 6.32 29.27 -18.48
C ILE A 83 5.74 29.72 -19.84
N ASP A 84 6.33 30.72 -20.45
CA ASP A 84 5.93 31.27 -21.75
C ASP A 84 6.41 30.40 -22.94
N GLY A 85 7.16 29.32 -22.69
CA GLY A 85 7.71 28.42 -23.72
C GLY A 85 8.86 29.03 -24.52
N LYS A 86 9.53 30.08 -24.00
CA LYS A 86 10.69 30.71 -24.61
C LYS A 86 12.01 30.08 -24.18
N ALA A 87 12.04 29.46 -22.98
CA ALA A 87 13.18 28.69 -22.49
C ALA A 87 12.86 27.19 -22.54
N GLU A 88 13.87 26.38 -22.88
CA GLU A 88 13.77 24.91 -22.80
C GLU A 88 13.64 24.44 -21.35
N THR A 89 13.09 23.23 -21.18
CA THR A 89 12.96 22.60 -19.86
C THR A 89 14.32 22.17 -19.34
N ASP A 90 14.86 22.90 -18.39
CA ASP A 90 16.03 22.52 -17.60
C ASP A 90 15.58 22.01 -16.22
N VAL A 91 15.61 20.70 -16.05
CA VAL A 91 15.13 20.03 -14.82
C VAL A 91 16.02 20.37 -13.61
N GLU A 92 17.33 20.48 -13.80
CA GLU A 92 18.24 20.78 -12.70
C GLU A 92 18.01 22.22 -12.20
N ARG A 93 17.88 23.19 -13.09
CA ARG A 93 17.56 24.57 -12.72
C ARG A 93 16.18 24.68 -12.07
N LEU A 94 15.17 23.96 -12.59
CA LEU A 94 13.86 23.88 -11.92
C LEU A 94 13.97 23.33 -10.51
N ARG A 95 14.77 22.29 -10.29
CA ARG A 95 15.01 21.72 -8.96
C ARG A 95 15.68 22.70 -8.01
N GLU A 96 16.69 23.43 -8.47
CA GLU A 96 17.38 24.45 -7.66
C GLU A 96 16.40 25.53 -7.19
N ILE A 97 15.49 25.98 -8.06
CA ILE A 97 14.56 27.07 -7.75
C ILE A 97 13.33 26.59 -6.96
N LEU A 98 12.81 25.38 -7.25
CA LEU A 98 11.51 24.95 -6.79
C LEU A 98 11.53 23.89 -5.68
N ALA A 99 12.66 23.20 -5.48
CA ALA A 99 12.68 22.07 -4.57
C ALA A 99 12.72 22.51 -3.09
N ILE A 100 11.82 21.94 -2.29
CA ILE A 100 11.82 22.06 -0.84
C ILE A 100 11.69 20.67 -0.23
N ALA A 101 12.72 20.24 0.50
CA ALA A 101 12.80 18.92 1.13
C ALA A 101 12.50 17.75 0.17
N PRO A 102 13.28 17.57 -0.93
CA PRO A 102 13.13 16.45 -1.84
C PRO A 102 13.18 15.11 -1.13
N ILE A 103 12.36 14.17 -1.59
CA ILE A 103 12.24 12.85 -0.96
C ILE A 103 13.25 11.90 -1.60
N ARG A 104 13.98 11.19 -0.75
CA ARG A 104 14.95 10.18 -1.22
C ARG A 104 14.22 9.01 -1.88
N PRO A 105 14.63 8.53 -3.07
CA PRO A 105 13.94 7.47 -3.80
C PRO A 105 13.69 6.20 -2.98
N TRP A 106 14.65 5.79 -2.15
CA TRP A 106 14.55 4.61 -1.29
C TRP A 106 13.57 4.74 -0.12
N ASN A 107 13.07 5.95 0.16
CA ASN A 107 12.02 6.23 1.15
C ASN A 107 10.60 6.06 0.58
N ILE A 108 10.47 5.73 -0.68
CA ILE A 108 9.19 5.55 -1.37
C ILE A 108 8.94 4.05 -1.56
N LEU A 109 7.79 3.57 -1.06
CA LEU A 109 7.27 2.24 -1.31
C LEU A 109 6.04 2.36 -2.22
N ALA A 110 6.16 1.91 -3.46
CA ALA A 110 5.07 1.89 -4.44
C ALA A 110 4.60 0.45 -4.66
N ILE A 111 3.35 0.17 -4.32
CA ILE A 111 2.79 -1.18 -4.32
C ILE A 111 1.76 -1.33 -5.43
N THR A 112 1.85 -2.45 -6.15
CA THR A 112 0.88 -2.89 -7.16
C THR A 112 0.40 -4.31 -6.88
N PHE A 113 -0.60 -4.79 -7.64
CA PHE A 113 -1.14 -6.15 -7.47
C PHE A 113 -0.42 -7.20 -8.31
N THR A 114 0.20 -6.83 -9.44
CA THR A 114 0.81 -7.78 -10.37
C THR A 114 2.26 -7.44 -10.67
N ASN A 115 3.06 -8.46 -10.94
CA ASN A 115 4.47 -8.28 -11.36
C ASN A 115 4.57 -7.48 -12.67
N LYS A 116 3.60 -7.64 -13.58
CA LYS A 116 3.52 -6.87 -14.81
C LYS A 116 3.36 -5.38 -14.51
N ALA A 117 2.39 -4.99 -13.67
CA ALA A 117 2.18 -3.60 -13.30
C ALA A 117 3.39 -3.01 -12.56
N ALA A 118 4.05 -3.78 -11.69
CA ALA A 118 5.29 -3.36 -11.03
C ALA A 118 6.43 -3.15 -12.04
N GLY A 119 6.53 -4.00 -13.06
CA GLY A 119 7.49 -3.88 -14.16
C GLY A 119 7.23 -2.62 -15.00
N GLU A 120 5.99 -2.39 -15.39
CA GLU A 120 5.57 -1.20 -16.13
C GLU A 120 5.82 0.10 -15.32
N MET A 121 5.56 0.08 -14.02
CA MET A 121 5.84 1.21 -13.14
C MET A 121 7.33 1.52 -13.10
N ARG A 122 8.19 0.51 -12.91
CA ARG A 122 9.67 0.68 -12.93
C ARG A 122 10.16 1.22 -14.27
N ALA A 123 9.68 0.67 -15.39
CA ALA A 123 10.06 1.14 -16.72
C ALA A 123 9.70 2.62 -16.96
N ARG A 124 8.51 3.05 -16.54
CA ARG A 124 8.09 4.45 -16.63
C ARG A 124 8.89 5.36 -15.69
N LEU A 125 9.22 4.91 -14.48
CA LEU A 125 10.11 5.66 -13.59
C LEU A 125 11.50 5.81 -14.22
N ALA A 126 12.05 4.73 -14.78
CA ALA A 126 13.36 4.75 -15.45
C ALA A 126 13.41 5.72 -16.64
N SER A 127 12.35 5.73 -17.46
CA SER A 127 12.26 6.68 -18.59
C SER A 127 12.21 8.15 -18.18
N THR A 128 11.74 8.45 -16.94
CA THR A 128 11.56 9.84 -16.47
C THR A 128 12.69 10.29 -15.55
N LEU A 129 13.14 9.42 -14.64
CA LEU A 129 14.13 9.74 -13.59
C LEU A 129 15.54 9.25 -13.91
N GLY A 130 15.70 8.41 -14.95
CA GLY A 130 16.89 7.62 -15.21
C GLY A 130 16.93 6.32 -14.42
N GLU A 131 17.70 5.34 -14.91
CA GLU A 131 17.75 3.96 -14.37
C GLU A 131 18.22 3.92 -12.91
N GLU A 132 19.23 4.69 -12.55
CA GLU A 132 19.83 4.69 -11.20
C GLU A 132 18.83 5.14 -10.13
N ILE A 133 18.15 6.27 -10.37
CA ILE A 133 17.16 6.82 -9.45
C ILE A 133 15.95 5.89 -9.37
N ALA A 134 15.46 5.41 -10.52
CA ALA A 134 14.30 4.52 -10.60
C ALA A 134 14.55 3.19 -9.89
N ALA A 135 15.75 2.61 -9.99
CA ALA A 135 16.13 1.37 -9.30
C ALA A 135 16.12 1.52 -7.77
N SER A 136 16.31 2.74 -7.27
CA SER A 136 16.29 3.05 -5.84
C SER A 136 14.87 3.18 -5.28
N VAL A 137 13.84 3.37 -6.11
CA VAL A 137 12.43 3.37 -5.68
C VAL A 137 11.96 1.94 -5.44
N ASN A 138 11.31 1.70 -4.29
CA ASN A 138 10.80 0.35 -3.96
C ASN A 138 9.46 0.08 -4.64
N ALA A 139 9.46 -0.08 -5.97
CA ALA A 139 8.27 -0.42 -6.75
C ALA A 139 8.13 -1.95 -6.88
N SER A 140 7.07 -2.54 -6.29
CA SER A 140 6.89 -4.01 -6.23
C SER A 140 5.44 -4.41 -5.95
N THR A 141 5.17 -5.72 -6.02
CA THR A 141 3.88 -6.26 -5.54
C THR A 141 3.87 -6.37 -4.01
N PHE A 142 2.67 -6.50 -3.41
CA PHE A 142 2.51 -6.81 -1.98
C PHE A 142 3.38 -8.00 -1.57
N HIS A 143 3.24 -9.13 -2.27
CA HIS A 143 3.99 -10.34 -1.95
C HIS A 143 5.50 -10.15 -2.05
N SER A 144 5.98 -9.50 -3.10
CA SER A 144 7.42 -9.26 -3.27
C SER A 144 7.99 -8.36 -2.16
N ALA A 145 7.24 -7.36 -1.72
CA ALA A 145 7.63 -6.52 -0.58
C ALA A 145 7.67 -7.34 0.72
N CYS A 146 6.63 -8.13 0.99
CA CYS A 146 6.53 -8.98 2.19
C CYS A 146 7.60 -10.05 2.23
N VAL A 147 7.90 -10.74 1.12
CA VAL A 147 9.00 -11.73 1.06
C VAL A 147 10.32 -11.08 1.45
N ARG A 148 10.64 -9.89 0.96
CA ARG A 148 11.88 -9.19 1.36
C ARG A 148 11.91 -8.84 2.86
N ILE A 149 10.76 -8.51 3.44
CA ILE A 149 10.63 -8.26 4.88
C ILE A 149 10.84 -9.55 5.65
N LEU A 150 10.13 -10.62 5.29
CA LEU A 150 10.19 -11.91 5.97
C LEU A 150 11.58 -12.53 5.88
N ARG A 151 12.26 -12.50 4.71
CA ARG A 151 13.64 -12.99 4.58
C ARG A 151 14.63 -12.36 5.57
N ARG A 152 14.32 -11.17 6.09
CA ARG A 152 15.19 -10.47 7.06
C ARG A 152 14.81 -10.73 8.51
N SER A 153 13.53 -10.94 8.80
CA SER A 153 13.03 -10.84 10.17
C SER A 153 12.12 -12.00 10.59
N ILE A 154 11.85 -12.98 9.72
CA ILE A 154 10.90 -14.08 10.02
C ILE A 154 11.40 -14.99 11.16
N THR A 155 12.70 -14.98 11.44
CA THR A 155 13.29 -15.72 12.57
C THR A 155 12.67 -15.34 13.92
N LEU A 156 12.18 -14.11 14.05
CA LEU A 156 11.41 -13.65 15.21
C LEU A 156 10.08 -14.39 15.38
N LEU A 157 9.53 -14.93 14.29
CA LEU A 157 8.33 -15.77 14.30
C LEU A 157 8.67 -17.27 14.44
N GLY A 158 9.96 -17.64 14.50
CA GLY A 158 10.45 -19.01 14.68
C GLY A 158 10.44 -19.83 13.38
N TYR A 159 10.66 -19.21 12.24
CA TYR A 159 11.03 -19.83 10.97
C TYR A 159 12.48 -19.51 10.63
N ASP A 160 13.09 -20.27 9.74
CA ASP A 160 14.39 -19.91 9.18
C ASP A 160 14.24 -18.96 8.00
N SER A 161 15.26 -18.12 7.78
CA SER A 161 15.21 -17.07 6.75
C SER A 161 15.17 -17.60 5.31
N ASP A 162 15.59 -18.84 5.08
CA ASP A 162 15.63 -19.55 3.79
C ASP A 162 14.33 -20.33 3.47
N PHE A 163 13.24 -20.02 4.18
CA PHE A 163 11.93 -20.69 4.04
C PHE A 163 11.54 -20.95 2.55
N ALA A 164 10.91 -22.08 2.29
CA ALA A 164 10.31 -22.39 1.00
C ALA A 164 8.94 -21.68 0.84
N ILE A 165 8.57 -21.38 -0.40
CA ILE A 165 7.22 -20.89 -0.73
C ILE A 165 6.51 -21.99 -1.48
N TYR A 166 5.46 -22.55 -0.89
CA TYR A 166 4.64 -23.60 -1.47
C TYR A 166 3.68 -23.04 -2.51
N ASP A 167 3.64 -23.70 -3.65
CA ASP A 167 2.64 -23.42 -4.68
C ASP A 167 1.29 -24.10 -4.37
N ALA A 168 0.33 -23.96 -5.29
CA ALA A 168 -1.02 -24.51 -5.09
C ALA A 168 -1.02 -26.06 -5.07
N ASP A 169 -0.05 -26.71 -5.74
CA ASP A 169 0.03 -28.17 -5.76
C ASP A 169 0.73 -28.69 -4.51
N ASP A 170 1.74 -28.00 -4.01
CA ASP A 170 2.40 -28.27 -2.74
C ASP A 170 1.39 -28.15 -1.58
N ALA A 171 0.65 -27.03 -1.56
CA ALA A 171 -0.39 -26.78 -0.56
C ALA A 171 -1.47 -27.88 -0.57
N ARG A 172 -1.85 -28.36 -1.76
CA ARG A 172 -2.84 -29.45 -1.91
C ARG A 172 -2.29 -30.78 -1.41
N ARG A 173 -1.03 -31.11 -1.71
CA ARG A 173 -0.36 -32.32 -1.19
C ARG A 173 -0.29 -32.28 0.33
N LEU A 174 0.16 -31.15 0.89
CA LEU A 174 0.21 -30.97 2.32
C LEU A 174 -1.17 -31.13 2.99
N MET A 175 -2.21 -30.54 2.42
CA MET A 175 -3.57 -30.65 2.97
C MET A 175 -4.08 -32.12 3.00
N LYS A 176 -3.72 -32.95 2.02
CA LYS A 176 -4.05 -34.40 2.05
C LYS A 176 -3.40 -35.09 3.25
N ASN A 177 -2.14 -34.77 3.56
CA ASN A 177 -1.48 -35.29 4.76
C ASN A 177 -2.20 -34.83 6.03
N CYS A 178 -2.57 -33.55 6.11
CA CYS A 178 -3.33 -33.02 7.24
C CYS A 178 -4.69 -33.72 7.44
N LEU A 179 -5.39 -34.02 6.35
CA LEU A 179 -6.66 -34.78 6.40
C LEU A 179 -6.44 -36.19 6.97
N SER A 180 -5.36 -36.88 6.56
CA SER A 180 -4.99 -38.19 7.08
C SER A 180 -4.68 -38.13 8.58
N ASP A 181 -3.90 -37.14 9.04
CA ASP A 181 -3.53 -36.97 10.44
C ASP A 181 -4.72 -36.70 11.35
N VAL A 182 -5.75 -36.07 10.83
CA VAL A 182 -7.01 -35.78 11.56
C VAL A 182 -8.04 -36.89 11.40
N ASN A 183 -7.74 -37.95 10.60
CA ASN A 183 -8.62 -39.07 10.29
C ASN A 183 -9.97 -38.66 9.65
N VAL A 184 -9.91 -37.71 8.69
CA VAL A 184 -11.07 -37.32 7.89
C VAL A 184 -10.87 -37.58 6.41
N SER A 185 -11.95 -37.92 5.72
CA SER A 185 -11.87 -38.30 4.31
C SER A 185 -11.86 -37.11 3.37
N GLU A 186 -11.12 -37.21 2.25
CA GLU A 186 -11.12 -36.20 1.17
C GLU A 186 -12.53 -36.01 0.54
N LYS A 187 -13.43 -36.98 0.66
CA LYS A 187 -14.82 -36.86 0.16
C LYS A 187 -15.61 -35.86 1.01
N GLN A 188 -15.43 -35.89 2.33
CA GLN A 188 -16.12 -34.97 3.25
C GLN A 188 -15.49 -33.58 3.25
N PHE A 189 -14.14 -33.53 3.17
CA PHE A 189 -13.35 -32.31 3.20
C PHE A 189 -12.42 -32.24 1.97
N PRO A 190 -12.92 -31.86 0.78
CA PRO A 190 -12.07 -31.76 -0.40
C PRO A 190 -10.91 -30.76 -0.16
N PRO A 191 -9.64 -31.17 -0.39
CA PRO A 191 -8.46 -30.35 -0.08
C PRO A 191 -8.53 -28.90 -0.60
N ARG A 192 -9.00 -28.73 -1.85
CA ARG A 192 -9.19 -27.39 -2.45
C ARG A 192 -10.18 -26.52 -1.67
N SER A 193 -11.30 -27.11 -1.22
CA SER A 193 -12.31 -26.38 -0.45
C SER A 193 -11.77 -25.94 0.91
N VAL A 194 -11.04 -26.84 1.61
CA VAL A 194 -10.43 -26.53 2.90
C VAL A 194 -9.39 -25.43 2.76
N ILE A 195 -8.47 -25.53 1.78
CA ILE A 195 -7.46 -24.50 1.51
C ILE A 195 -8.13 -23.16 1.21
N GLN A 196 -9.21 -23.16 0.43
CA GLN A 196 -9.94 -21.91 0.13
C GLN A 196 -10.57 -21.26 1.37
N GLU A 197 -11.09 -22.06 2.31
CA GLU A 197 -11.60 -21.51 3.58
C GLU A 197 -10.46 -20.98 4.46
N ILE A 198 -9.29 -21.66 4.49
CA ILE A 198 -8.10 -21.20 5.18
C ILE A 198 -7.58 -19.89 4.55
N SER A 199 -7.51 -19.81 3.23
CA SER A 199 -7.11 -18.61 2.50
C SER A 199 -8.01 -17.42 2.85
N ARG A 200 -9.34 -17.63 2.88
CA ARG A 200 -10.29 -16.59 3.32
C ARG A 200 -10.08 -16.17 4.77
N ALA A 201 -9.74 -17.10 5.66
CA ALA A 201 -9.46 -16.80 7.06
C ALA A 201 -8.18 -15.94 7.17
N LYS A 202 -7.10 -16.31 6.45
CA LYS A 202 -5.87 -15.52 6.40
C LYS A 202 -6.11 -14.12 5.82
N ASP A 203 -6.87 -14.00 4.73
CA ASP A 203 -7.27 -12.73 4.13
C ASP A 203 -8.06 -11.84 5.08
N ALA A 204 -8.86 -12.45 5.96
CA ALA A 204 -9.64 -11.78 7.00
C ALA A 204 -8.87 -11.59 8.31
N MET A 205 -7.59 -11.97 8.37
CA MET A 205 -6.77 -11.92 9.59
C MET A 205 -7.33 -12.77 10.75
N ILE A 206 -7.97 -13.90 10.42
CA ILE A 206 -8.55 -14.84 11.40
C ILE A 206 -7.55 -15.99 11.61
N SER A 207 -7.11 -16.17 12.85
CA SER A 207 -6.25 -17.28 13.25
C SER A 207 -7.03 -18.62 13.38
N PRO A 208 -6.34 -19.78 13.42
CA PRO A 208 -7.00 -21.07 13.67
C PRO A 208 -7.79 -21.10 14.98
N ALA A 209 -7.31 -20.42 16.03
CA ALA A 209 -8.00 -20.38 17.33
C ALA A 209 -9.29 -19.54 17.24
N GLU A 210 -9.22 -18.34 16.66
CA GLU A 210 -10.40 -17.49 16.44
C GLU A 210 -11.43 -18.18 15.54
N MET A 211 -10.99 -18.87 14.48
CA MET A 211 -11.88 -19.64 13.60
C MET A 211 -12.58 -20.78 14.36
N LEU A 212 -11.91 -21.39 15.33
CA LEU A 212 -12.50 -22.43 16.18
C LEU A 212 -13.54 -21.84 17.14
N GLU A 213 -13.26 -20.70 17.75
CA GLU A 213 -14.21 -19.98 18.62
C GLU A 213 -15.47 -19.57 17.84
N ASP A 214 -15.30 -19.06 16.64
CA ASP A 214 -16.41 -18.63 15.77
C ASP A 214 -17.23 -19.79 15.19
N ALA A 215 -16.76 -21.03 15.32
CA ALA A 215 -17.44 -22.22 14.78
C ALA A 215 -18.78 -22.50 15.46
N GLY A 216 -18.99 -22.04 16.70
CA GLY A 216 -20.29 -22.07 17.40
C GLY A 216 -20.94 -23.46 17.49
N GLY A 217 -20.15 -24.56 17.51
CA GLY A 217 -20.62 -25.93 17.54
C GLY A 217 -20.90 -26.55 16.16
N ASP A 218 -20.74 -25.83 15.07
CA ASP A 218 -20.81 -26.38 13.71
C ASP A 218 -19.63 -27.33 13.46
N TYR A 219 -19.93 -28.61 13.31
CA TYR A 219 -18.91 -29.67 13.13
C TYR A 219 -18.00 -29.38 11.93
N ARG A 220 -18.55 -28.92 10.80
CA ARG A 220 -17.74 -28.63 9.60
C ARG A 220 -16.79 -27.48 9.83
N LYS A 221 -17.25 -26.40 10.44
CA LYS A 221 -16.41 -25.22 10.75
C LYS A 221 -15.34 -25.58 11.78
N MET A 222 -15.69 -26.32 12.83
CA MET A 222 -14.71 -26.79 13.83
C MET A 222 -13.62 -27.64 13.19
N MET A 223 -14.01 -28.55 12.26
CA MET A 223 -13.05 -29.41 11.58
C MET A 223 -12.13 -28.61 10.64
N ILE A 224 -12.63 -27.60 9.92
CA ILE A 224 -11.83 -26.73 9.07
C ILE A 224 -10.85 -25.92 9.93
N ALA A 225 -11.27 -25.38 11.07
CA ALA A 225 -10.41 -24.68 12.02
C ALA A 225 -9.29 -25.59 12.57
N LYS A 226 -9.62 -26.85 12.89
CA LYS A 226 -8.64 -27.86 13.32
C LYS A 226 -7.65 -28.16 12.18
N LEU A 227 -8.13 -28.39 10.97
CA LEU A 227 -7.29 -28.61 9.78
C LEU A 227 -6.38 -27.40 9.49
N TYR A 228 -6.87 -26.18 9.69
CA TYR A 228 -6.07 -24.97 9.58
C TYR A 228 -4.90 -24.98 10.57
N GLY A 229 -5.16 -25.32 11.84
CA GLY A 229 -4.11 -25.45 12.85
C GLY A 229 -3.05 -26.49 12.47
N VAL A 230 -3.47 -27.70 12.05
CA VAL A 230 -2.57 -28.77 11.60
C VAL A 230 -1.78 -28.35 10.37
N TYR A 231 -2.42 -27.70 9.39
CA TYR A 231 -1.77 -27.21 8.18
C TYR A 231 -0.66 -26.20 8.49
N GLN A 232 -0.91 -25.24 9.37
CA GLN A 232 0.11 -24.28 9.80
C GLN A 232 1.27 -24.95 10.57
N GLN A 233 0.98 -25.97 11.36
CA GLN A 233 2.04 -26.75 12.04
C GLN A 233 2.94 -27.47 11.03
N HIS A 234 2.38 -28.10 10.01
CA HIS A 234 3.15 -28.76 8.96
C HIS A 234 3.98 -27.78 8.13
N LEU A 235 3.40 -26.63 7.73
CA LEU A 235 4.15 -25.58 7.04
C LEU A 235 5.34 -25.14 7.88
N ARG A 236 5.12 -24.88 9.16
CA ARG A 236 6.18 -24.46 10.07
C ARG A 236 7.25 -25.53 10.25
N ALA A 237 6.86 -26.79 10.43
CA ALA A 237 7.80 -27.92 10.57
C ALA A 237 8.67 -28.12 9.32
N SER A 238 8.13 -27.76 8.16
CA SER A 238 8.84 -27.84 6.87
C SER A 238 9.60 -26.56 6.52
N ASN A 239 9.66 -25.58 7.40
CA ASN A 239 10.16 -24.23 7.13
C ASN A 239 9.61 -23.67 5.81
N ALA A 240 8.29 -23.74 5.65
CA ALA A 240 7.59 -23.34 4.44
C ALA A 240 6.43 -22.38 4.73
N LEU A 241 6.13 -21.54 3.77
CA LEU A 241 4.97 -20.64 3.75
C LEU A 241 4.15 -20.94 2.51
N ASP A 242 2.82 -20.86 2.61
CA ASP A 242 2.00 -20.74 1.41
C ASP A 242 1.92 -19.28 0.94
N PHE A 243 1.23 -19.04 -0.17
CA PHE A 243 1.16 -17.72 -0.77
C PHE A 243 0.44 -16.69 0.14
N ASP A 244 -0.58 -17.12 0.87
CA ASP A 244 -1.36 -16.26 1.78
C ASP A 244 -0.56 -15.94 3.05
N ASP A 245 0.29 -16.87 3.53
CA ASP A 245 1.16 -16.64 4.67
C ASP A 245 2.12 -15.48 4.47
N ILE A 246 2.53 -15.19 3.24
CA ILE A 246 3.51 -14.13 2.96
C ILE A 246 3.04 -12.78 3.49
N ILE A 247 1.78 -12.41 3.25
CA ILE A 247 1.25 -11.13 3.75
C ILE A 247 0.78 -11.28 5.20
N TYR A 248 0.08 -12.37 5.52
CA TYR A 248 -0.44 -12.65 6.85
C TYR A 248 0.67 -12.62 7.92
N LEU A 249 1.76 -13.37 7.72
CA LEU A 249 2.87 -13.41 8.67
C LEU A 249 3.68 -12.11 8.71
N THR A 250 3.70 -11.32 7.64
CA THR A 250 4.30 -9.97 7.69
C THR A 250 3.50 -9.07 8.63
N VAL A 251 2.17 -9.12 8.57
CA VAL A 251 1.32 -8.37 9.51
C VAL A 251 1.49 -8.89 10.93
N GLU A 252 1.54 -10.22 11.13
CA GLU A 252 1.79 -10.82 12.45
C GLU A 252 3.17 -10.45 13.01
N LEU A 253 4.21 -10.40 12.17
CA LEU A 253 5.53 -9.91 12.55
C LEU A 253 5.44 -8.48 13.10
N PHE A 254 4.77 -7.60 12.39
CA PHE A 254 4.63 -6.19 12.79
C PHE A 254 3.77 -6.00 14.03
N ARG A 255 2.77 -6.84 14.24
CA ARG A 255 1.93 -6.82 15.44
C ARG A 255 2.68 -7.27 16.68
N ARG A 256 3.50 -8.31 16.55
CA ARG A 256 4.22 -8.92 17.67
C ARG A 256 5.54 -8.23 18.00
N PHE A 257 6.14 -7.56 17.01
CA PHE A 257 7.46 -6.93 17.14
C PHE A 257 7.41 -5.47 16.64
N PRO A 258 6.91 -4.54 17.48
CA PRO A 258 6.78 -3.12 17.12
C PRO A 258 8.10 -2.47 16.72
N GLU A 259 9.22 -2.94 17.24
CA GLU A 259 10.57 -2.46 16.89
C GLU A 259 10.94 -2.81 15.44
N GLU A 260 10.48 -3.96 14.92
CA GLU A 260 10.63 -4.31 13.50
C GLU A 260 9.75 -3.41 12.63
N LEU A 261 8.49 -3.21 13.02
CA LEU A 261 7.60 -2.28 12.34
C LEU A 261 8.21 -0.88 12.24
N ALA A 262 8.76 -0.36 13.34
CA ALA A 262 9.38 0.97 13.38
C ALA A 262 10.52 1.14 12.35
N LYS A 263 11.30 0.08 12.07
CA LYS A 263 12.35 0.11 11.04
C LYS A 263 11.75 0.35 9.65
N TYR A 264 10.63 -0.31 9.33
CA TYR A 264 9.96 -0.18 8.03
C TYR A 264 9.19 1.13 7.89
N GLN A 265 8.58 1.62 8.96
CA GLN A 265 7.99 2.96 9.02
C GLN A 265 9.03 4.06 8.81
N TYR A 266 10.23 3.88 9.35
CA TYR A 266 11.35 4.80 9.11
C TYR A 266 11.85 4.73 7.66
N ARG A 267 11.97 3.51 7.13
CA ARG A 267 12.46 3.26 5.77
C ARG A 267 11.49 3.76 4.71
N PHE A 268 10.17 3.58 4.92
CA PHE A 268 9.13 3.89 3.97
C PHE A 268 8.13 4.92 4.52
N PRO A 269 8.57 6.16 4.75
CA PRO A 269 7.69 7.23 5.20
C PRO A 269 6.62 7.61 4.16
N TYR A 270 6.74 7.13 2.92
CA TYR A 270 5.78 7.37 1.83
C TYR A 270 5.37 6.06 1.20
N VAL A 271 4.08 5.74 1.29
CA VAL A 271 3.48 4.51 0.72
C VAL A 271 2.49 4.90 -0.37
N LEU A 272 2.67 4.36 -1.56
CA LEU A 272 1.77 4.56 -2.69
C LEU A 272 1.17 3.22 -3.09
N VAL A 273 -0.14 3.17 -3.34
CA VAL A 273 -0.87 1.95 -3.69
C VAL A 273 -1.69 2.19 -4.95
N ASP A 274 -1.41 1.39 -5.99
CA ASP A 274 -2.20 1.35 -7.21
C ASP A 274 -3.32 0.32 -7.10
N GLU A 275 -4.41 0.50 -7.88
CA GLU A 275 -5.59 -0.38 -7.93
C GLU A 275 -6.15 -0.74 -6.52
N TYR A 276 -6.16 0.25 -5.63
CA TYR A 276 -6.53 0.07 -4.22
C TYR A 276 -7.91 -0.59 -4.02
N GLN A 277 -8.83 -0.48 -4.99
CA GLN A 277 -10.16 -1.13 -4.94
C GLN A 277 -10.10 -2.66 -4.88
N ASP A 278 -8.97 -3.27 -5.23
CA ASP A 278 -8.76 -4.72 -5.23
C ASP A 278 -8.15 -5.24 -3.92
N SER A 279 -7.88 -4.34 -2.94
CA SER A 279 -7.28 -4.69 -1.65
C SER A 279 -8.24 -5.50 -0.78
N ASN A 280 -7.71 -6.56 -0.14
CA ASN A 280 -8.38 -7.29 0.92
C ASN A 280 -7.95 -6.77 2.32
N LEU A 281 -8.53 -7.33 3.39
CA LEU A 281 -8.31 -6.82 4.75
C LEU A 281 -6.85 -6.97 5.21
N VAL A 282 -6.16 -8.08 4.88
CA VAL A 282 -4.77 -8.28 5.29
C VAL A 282 -3.83 -7.30 4.60
N GLN A 283 -4.07 -6.98 3.32
CA GLN A 283 -3.31 -5.98 2.57
C GLN A 283 -3.56 -4.58 3.10
N GLU A 284 -4.81 -4.24 3.41
CA GLU A 284 -5.18 -2.98 4.05
C GLU A 284 -4.48 -2.82 5.40
N THR A 285 -4.49 -3.88 6.21
CA THR A 285 -3.81 -3.91 7.51
C THR A 285 -2.30 -3.69 7.36
N LEU A 286 -1.68 -4.30 6.36
CA LEU A 286 -0.26 -4.09 6.06
C LEU A 286 0.05 -2.63 5.70
N ILE A 287 -0.77 -2.02 4.83
CA ILE A 287 -0.62 -0.60 4.45
C ILE A 287 -0.70 0.27 5.70
N GLN A 288 -1.71 0.05 6.55
CA GLN A 288 -1.90 0.80 7.79
C GLN A 288 -0.73 0.64 8.76
N CYS A 289 -0.19 -0.57 8.91
CA CYS A 289 1.00 -0.80 9.72
C CYS A 289 2.20 0.02 9.22
N ILE A 290 2.54 -0.09 7.94
CA ILE A 290 3.75 0.54 7.40
C ILE A 290 3.62 2.06 7.32
N SER A 291 2.46 2.59 6.92
CA SER A 291 2.23 4.03 6.79
C SER A 291 2.03 4.77 8.12
N GLY A 292 2.04 4.07 9.23
CA GLY A 292 1.61 4.41 10.57
C GLY A 292 2.07 5.71 11.23
N GLU A 293 1.80 5.82 12.52
CA GLU A 293 1.69 7.01 13.37
C GLU A 293 2.95 7.88 13.57
N ARG A 294 4.08 7.55 12.94
CA ARG A 294 5.37 8.21 13.23
C ARG A 294 5.43 9.70 12.87
N PHE A 295 4.55 10.14 12.00
CA PHE A 295 4.49 11.52 11.51
C PHE A 295 3.07 12.05 11.75
N ASP A 296 2.62 12.43 12.84
CA ASP A 296 1.28 13.01 13.10
C ASP A 296 0.20 12.82 12.00
N ARG A 297 0.61 12.45 10.78
CA ARG A 297 -0.21 12.14 9.60
C ARG A 297 0.45 11.06 8.75
N PRO A 298 -0.17 9.90 8.54
CA PRO A 298 0.36 8.88 7.64
C PRO A 298 0.44 9.40 6.20
N ASN A 299 1.60 9.24 5.54
CA ASN A 299 1.79 9.62 4.14
C ASN A 299 1.45 8.42 3.24
N VAL A 300 0.18 8.27 2.96
CA VAL A 300 -0.30 7.23 2.04
C VAL A 300 -1.03 7.86 0.86
N PHE A 301 -0.73 7.37 -0.33
CA PHE A 301 -1.38 7.78 -1.56
C PHE A 301 -2.00 6.56 -2.22
N MET A 302 -3.31 6.56 -2.34
CA MET A 302 -4.07 5.44 -2.89
C MET A 302 -4.78 5.89 -4.15
N VAL A 303 -4.69 5.08 -5.20
CA VAL A 303 -5.40 5.30 -6.45
C VAL A 303 -6.25 4.09 -6.77
N GLY A 304 -7.51 4.33 -7.16
CA GLY A 304 -8.38 3.22 -7.51
C GLY A 304 -9.67 3.64 -8.17
N ASP A 305 -10.38 2.66 -8.75
CA ASP A 305 -11.67 2.84 -9.41
C ASP A 305 -12.74 2.01 -8.72
N VAL A 306 -13.65 2.68 -7.99
CA VAL A 306 -14.79 2.03 -7.32
C VAL A 306 -15.68 1.23 -8.28
N LYS A 307 -15.75 1.64 -9.57
CA LYS A 307 -16.57 0.98 -10.58
C LYS A 307 -15.94 -0.32 -11.10
N GLN A 308 -14.62 -0.47 -10.96
CA GLN A 308 -13.85 -1.63 -11.43
C GLN A 308 -13.60 -2.69 -10.37
N SER A 309 -14.18 -2.59 -9.17
CA SER A 309 -14.09 -3.63 -8.13
C SER A 309 -14.78 -4.94 -8.59
N ILE A 310 -14.18 -5.59 -9.59
CA ILE A 310 -14.66 -6.84 -10.19
C ILE A 310 -14.18 -8.08 -9.44
N TYR A 311 -13.17 -7.95 -8.60
CA TYR A 311 -12.55 -9.04 -7.85
C TYR A 311 -13.20 -9.29 -6.48
N LYS A 312 -14.56 -9.31 -6.43
CA LYS A 312 -15.31 -9.68 -5.20
C LYS A 312 -14.90 -11.02 -4.60
N PHE A 313 -14.33 -11.92 -5.41
CA PHE A 313 -13.89 -13.24 -4.95
C PHE A 313 -12.65 -13.20 -4.04
N ARG A 314 -11.88 -12.10 -4.04
CA ARG A 314 -10.73 -11.89 -3.14
C ARG A 314 -11.09 -11.13 -1.86
N LEU A 315 -12.37 -11.13 -1.44
CA LEU A 315 -12.86 -10.38 -0.28
C LEU A 315 -12.53 -8.87 -0.32
N ALA A 316 -12.31 -8.32 -1.52
CA ALA A 316 -12.24 -6.88 -1.71
C ALA A 316 -13.49 -6.24 -1.10
N ARG A 317 -13.31 -5.29 -0.18
CA ARG A 317 -14.40 -4.65 0.54
C ARG A 317 -14.71 -3.25 -0.04
N PRO A 318 -15.48 -3.14 -1.11
CA PRO A 318 -15.88 -1.83 -1.66
C PRO A 318 -16.70 -0.99 -0.66
N GLU A 319 -17.15 -1.61 0.45
CA GLU A 319 -17.86 -0.94 1.54
C GLU A 319 -16.97 0.01 2.36
N PHE A 320 -15.65 -0.21 2.40
CA PHE A 320 -14.71 0.73 2.98
C PHE A 320 -14.79 2.10 2.28
N TRP A 321 -14.98 2.11 0.97
CA TRP A 321 -15.18 3.31 0.17
C TRP A 321 -16.47 4.06 0.52
N LYS A 322 -17.55 3.33 0.78
CA LYS A 322 -18.87 3.89 1.14
C LYS A 322 -18.87 4.43 2.57
N ASN A 323 -18.20 3.75 3.50
CA ASN A 323 -18.13 4.17 4.90
C ASN A 323 -17.24 5.39 5.10
N THR A 324 -16.21 5.57 4.29
CA THR A 324 -15.35 6.77 4.29
C THR A 324 -16.14 8.02 3.87
N ALA A 325 -17.17 7.87 3.02
CA ALA A 325 -18.03 8.96 2.57
C ALA A 325 -19.26 9.21 3.48
N HIS A 326 -19.69 8.24 4.32
CA HIS A 326 -20.99 8.28 5.01
C HIS A 326 -20.98 8.09 6.53
N THR A 327 -19.87 7.92 7.24
CA THR A 327 -19.88 7.72 8.69
C THR A 327 -20.03 9.03 9.50
N ARG A 328 -21.15 9.71 9.29
CA ARG A 328 -21.81 10.45 10.38
C ARG A 328 -22.99 9.61 10.86
N ARG A 329 -22.81 8.78 11.89
CA ARG A 329 -23.79 8.13 12.80
C ARG A 329 -23.67 6.61 12.86
N ARG A 330 -22.99 6.08 13.89
CA ARG A 330 -23.51 5.18 14.94
C ARG A 330 -22.36 4.59 15.76
N ARG A 331 -22.30 4.97 17.04
CA ARG A 331 -21.57 4.24 18.09
C ARG A 331 -22.33 2.96 18.40
N ALA A 332 -21.67 1.81 18.32
CA ALA A 332 -22.12 0.59 18.99
C ALA A 332 -20.96 0.03 19.82
N ARG A 333 -21.24 -0.18 21.11
CA ARG A 333 -20.34 -0.77 22.11
C ARG A 333 -20.13 -2.24 21.81
N THR A 334 -18.89 -2.67 21.67
CA THR A 334 -18.47 -4.04 21.99
C THR A 334 -17.05 -4.00 22.58
N ARG A 335 -16.84 -4.70 23.68
CA ARG A 335 -15.53 -4.83 24.35
C ARG A 335 -14.61 -5.69 23.46
N ARG A 336 -13.62 -5.07 22.86
CA ARG A 336 -12.52 -5.75 22.14
C ARG A 336 -11.17 -5.38 22.76
N SER A 337 -10.13 -6.16 22.48
CA SER A 337 -8.78 -6.02 23.04
C SER A 337 -8.16 -4.65 22.83
N SER A 338 -7.15 -4.29 23.60
CA SER A 338 -6.47 -2.98 23.51
C SER A 338 -5.93 -2.69 22.11
N PHE A 339 -5.42 -3.71 21.43
CA PHE A 339 -4.88 -3.61 20.05
C PHE A 339 -5.99 -3.26 19.04
N THR A 340 -7.15 -3.92 19.12
CA THR A 340 -8.29 -3.63 18.26
C THR A 340 -8.78 -2.19 18.43
N ARG A 341 -8.67 -1.61 19.63
CA ARG A 341 -9.00 -0.20 19.88
C ARG A 341 -8.04 0.78 19.22
N THR A 342 -6.74 0.51 19.24
CA THR A 342 -5.73 1.33 18.56
C THR A 342 -5.90 1.25 17.04
N PHE A 343 -6.20 0.06 16.52
CA PHE A 343 -6.47 -0.19 15.12
C PHE A 343 -7.75 0.50 14.62
N GLU A 344 -8.85 0.42 15.39
CA GLU A 344 -10.10 1.13 15.08
C GLU A 344 -9.94 2.67 15.20
N ALA A 345 -9.07 3.14 16.11
CA ALA A 345 -8.71 4.56 16.22
C ALA A 345 -7.89 5.01 15.00
N GLY A 346 -6.96 4.20 14.50
CA GLY A 346 -6.20 4.48 13.27
C GLY A 346 -7.08 4.59 12.03
N ILE A 347 -8.03 3.64 11.85
CA ILE A 347 -9.03 3.71 10.77
C ILE A 347 -9.87 5.00 10.88
N THR A 348 -10.29 5.37 12.07
CA THR A 348 -11.08 6.58 12.31
C THR A 348 -10.26 7.84 12.01
N TYR A 349 -8.96 7.83 12.29
CA TYR A 349 -8.06 8.94 12.00
C TYR A 349 -7.83 9.13 10.50
N TRP A 350 -7.60 8.04 9.74
CA TRP A 350 -7.49 8.09 8.29
C TRP A 350 -8.72 8.71 7.64
N ASN A 351 -9.91 8.28 8.08
CA ASN A 351 -11.18 8.79 7.59
C ASN A 351 -11.40 10.29 7.87
N ARG A 352 -10.78 10.85 8.92
CA ARG A 352 -10.90 12.28 9.25
C ARG A 352 -9.92 13.17 8.49
N SER A 353 -8.75 12.65 8.11
CA SER A 353 -7.65 13.41 7.52
C SER A 353 -7.48 13.21 6.01
N MET A 354 -8.20 12.24 5.42
CA MET A 354 -8.08 11.86 4.01
C MET A 354 -8.47 13.00 3.08
N ARG A 355 -7.61 13.30 2.12
CA ARG A 355 -7.92 14.21 1.00
C ARG A 355 -8.41 13.38 -0.18
N PHE A 356 -9.53 13.78 -0.74
CA PHE A 356 -10.18 13.09 -1.86
C PHE A 356 -10.04 13.90 -3.15
N PHE A 357 -9.64 13.23 -4.22
CA PHE A 357 -9.60 13.79 -5.56
C PHE A 357 -10.32 12.85 -6.52
N THR A 358 -11.21 13.39 -7.36
CA THR A 358 -11.89 12.63 -8.43
C THR A 358 -11.28 13.01 -9.75
N VAL A 359 -10.76 12.03 -10.49
CA VAL A 359 -10.17 12.21 -11.82
C VAL A 359 -11.09 11.53 -12.83
N SER A 360 -11.64 12.32 -13.73
CA SER A 360 -12.49 11.87 -14.84
C SER A 360 -11.71 11.74 -16.13
#